data_5d7f6d5e01dae1fce7714a569d20f351
#
_entry.id   5d7f6d5e01dae1fce7714a569d20f351
#
_cell.length_a   1.000
_cell.length_b   1.000
_cell.length_c   1.000
_cell.angle_alpha   90.00
_cell.angle_beta   90.00
_cell.angle_gamma   90.00
#
_symmetry.space_group_name_H-M   'P 1'
#
loop_
_entity.id
_entity.type
_entity.pdbx_description
1 polymer ?
#
loop_
_entity_poly.entity_id
_entity_poly.type
_entity_poly.pdbx_seq_one_letter_code
_entity_poly.pdbx_strand_id
1 'polypeptide(L)' 'MIIEMFDKVLLKTGETAYIVEIYEQGVAYEADIDKADGTVETDTIKHTDIEKKIILYD' A
#
# COMPACT_ATOMS: atom_id res chain seq x y z
N MET A 1 -8.03 -5.16 -9.57
CA MET A 1 -7.82 -3.92 -8.78
C MET A 1 -6.71 -3.12 -9.43
N ILE A 2 -6.98 -1.87 -9.73
CA ILE A 2 -6.01 -0.95 -10.31
C ILE A 2 -5.47 -0.06 -9.20
N ILE A 3 -4.16 -0.04 -9.02
CA ILE A 3 -3.50 0.78 -8.01
C ILE A 3 -3.02 2.07 -8.66
N GLU A 4 -3.29 3.19 -7.99
CA GLU A 4 -2.85 4.51 -8.43
C GLU A 4 -1.86 5.09 -7.43
N MET A 5 -1.08 6.08 -7.89
CA MET A 5 -0.15 6.80 -7.01
C MET A 5 -0.92 7.40 -5.83
N PHE A 6 -0.34 7.27 -4.65
CA PHE A 6 -0.88 7.78 -3.38
C PHE A 6 -2.16 7.11 -2.89
N ASP A 7 -2.56 5.99 -3.52
CA ASP A 7 -3.65 5.18 -2.98
C ASP A 7 -3.28 4.68 -1.58
N LYS A 8 -4.28 4.66 -0.70
CA LYS A 8 -4.16 4.00 0.58
C LYS A 8 -4.68 2.57 0.44
N VAL A 9 -3.93 1.61 0.95
CA VAL A 9 -4.29 0.19 0.85
C VAL A 9 -4.22 -0.49 2.21
N LEU A 10 -5.02 -1.54 2.36
CA LEU A 10 -4.92 -2.46 3.48
C LEU A 10 -4.11 -3.67 3.01
N LEU A 11 -3.05 -4.01 3.73
CA LEU A 11 -2.24 -5.17 3.44
C LEU A 11 -2.83 -6.41 4.13
N LYS A 12 -2.50 -7.59 3.62
CA LYS A 12 -2.95 -8.86 4.20
C LYS A 12 -2.42 -9.08 5.62
N THR A 13 -1.36 -8.38 5.99
CA THR A 13 -0.85 -8.37 7.37
C THR A 13 -1.76 -7.61 8.34
N GLY A 14 -2.71 -6.82 7.83
CA GLY A 14 -3.53 -5.91 8.63
C GLY A 14 -2.98 -4.50 8.71
N GLU A 15 -1.76 -4.26 8.21
CA GLU A 15 -1.18 -2.93 8.17
C GLU A 15 -1.79 -2.10 7.04
N THR A 16 -1.78 -0.78 7.19
CA THR A 16 -2.14 0.13 6.10
C THR A 16 -0.89 0.73 5.49
N ALA A 17 -0.98 1.12 4.22
CA ALA A 17 0.15 1.69 3.51
C ALA A 17 -0.32 2.67 2.45
N TYR A 18 0.56 3.63 2.10
CA TYR A 18 0.35 4.54 0.98
C TYR A 18 1.30 4.17 -0.15
N ILE A 19 0.78 4.10 -1.36
CA ILE A 19 1.58 3.81 -2.56
C ILE A 19 2.35 5.06 -2.94
N VAL A 20 3.67 4.97 -3.01
CA VAL A 20 4.54 6.09 -3.36
C VAL A 20 5.26 5.89 -4.69
N GLU A 21 5.28 4.67 -5.23
CA GLU A 21 5.82 4.39 -6.55
C GLU A 21 5.15 3.13 -7.11
N ILE A 22 4.92 3.10 -8.40
CA ILE A 22 4.41 1.92 -9.09
C ILE A 22 5.52 1.40 -9.99
N TYR A 23 6.10 0.25 -9.61
CA TYR A 23 7.13 -0.37 -10.43
C TYR A 23 6.54 -1.08 -11.64
N GLU A 24 5.50 -1.86 -11.40
CA GLU A 24 4.74 -2.52 -12.46
C GLU A 24 3.31 -2.75 -11.97
N GLN A 25 2.35 -2.17 -12.69
CA GLN A 25 0.94 -2.28 -12.34
C GLN A 25 0.52 -3.75 -12.26
N GLY A 26 -0.11 -4.12 -11.14
CA GLY A 26 -0.54 -5.49 -10.89
C GLY A 26 0.55 -6.43 -10.39
N VAL A 27 1.78 -5.92 -10.18
CA VAL A 27 2.92 -6.76 -9.78
C VAL A 27 3.60 -6.22 -8.52
N ALA A 28 4.15 -5.01 -8.56
CA ALA A 28 4.96 -4.50 -7.45
C ALA A 28 4.89 -2.99 -7.31
N TYR A 29 5.01 -2.54 -6.06
CA TYR A 29 4.91 -1.13 -5.68
C TYR A 29 5.89 -0.81 -4.57
N GLU A 30 6.26 0.47 -4.45
CA GLU A 30 6.90 0.98 -3.25
C GLU A 30 5.82 1.61 -2.38
N ALA A 31 5.86 1.34 -1.09
CA ALA A 31 4.81 1.80 -0.18
C ALA A 31 5.38 2.27 1.15
N ASP A 32 4.75 3.31 1.70
CA ASP A 32 4.99 3.77 3.06
C ASP A 32 4.02 3.03 3.98
N ILE A 33 4.52 2.12 4.77
CA ILE A 33 3.72 1.21 5.61
C ILE A 33 3.66 1.77 7.03
N ASP A 34 2.42 1.95 7.54
CA ASP A 34 2.19 2.37 8.92
C ASP A 34 2.44 1.20 9.85
N LYS A 35 3.43 1.33 10.73
CA LYS A 35 3.77 0.29 11.69
C LYS A 35 3.03 0.50 13.00
N ALA A 36 2.85 -0.59 13.76
CA ALA A 36 2.09 -0.59 15.00
C ALA A 36 2.68 0.33 16.08
N ASP A 37 3.98 0.60 16.02
CA ASP A 37 4.67 1.48 16.96
C ASP A 37 4.56 2.97 16.61
N GLY A 38 3.80 3.30 15.56
CA GLY A 38 3.62 4.68 15.11
C GLY A 38 4.65 5.17 14.10
N THR A 39 5.61 4.33 13.74
CA THR A 39 6.60 4.66 12.71
C THR A 39 6.08 4.31 11.32
N VAL A 40 6.75 4.83 10.28
CA VAL A 40 6.47 4.52 8.89
C VAL A 40 7.71 3.86 8.29
N GLU A 41 7.52 2.73 7.62
CA GLU A 41 8.58 2.02 6.94
C GLU A 41 8.31 1.99 5.44
N THR A 42 9.26 2.48 4.65
CA THR A 42 9.14 2.43 3.19
C THR A 42 9.72 1.11 2.70
N ASP A 43 8.92 0.32 1.98
CA ASP A 43 9.34 -0.99 1.51
C ASP A 43 8.64 -1.34 0.20
N THR A 44 9.22 -2.30 -0.51
CA THR A 44 8.59 -2.85 -1.71
C THR A 44 7.55 -3.87 -1.31
N ILE A 45 6.34 -3.75 -1.87
CA ILE A 45 5.27 -4.71 -1.66
C ILE A 45 4.84 -5.30 -3.01
N LYS A 46 4.31 -6.52 -2.95
CA LYS A 46 3.74 -7.18 -4.13
C LYS A 46 2.26 -6.88 -4.23
N HIS A 47 1.72 -6.90 -5.44
CA HIS A 47 0.28 -6.75 -5.64
C HIS A 47 -0.49 -7.76 -4.79
N THR A 48 0.03 -8.99 -4.67
CA THR A 48 -0.60 -10.05 -3.88
C THR A 48 -0.58 -9.79 -2.38
N ASP A 49 0.22 -8.83 -1.90
CA ASP A 49 0.22 -8.44 -0.48
C ASP A 49 -0.93 -7.51 -0.14
N ILE A 50 -1.62 -6.95 -1.15
CA ILE A 50 -2.69 -5.99 -0.95
C ILE A 50 -4.02 -6.73 -0.80
N GLU A 51 -4.70 -6.49 0.32
CA GLU A 51 -6.04 -7.03 0.55
C GLU A 51 -7.10 -6.24 -0.20
N LYS A 52 -7.05 -4.90 -0.09
CA LYS A 52 -7.99 -4.00 -0.75
C LYS A 52 -7.49 -2.57 -0.72
N LYS A 53 -8.06 -1.74 -1.59
CA LYS A 53 -7.89 -0.29 -1.51
C LYS A 53 -8.81 0.26 -0.42
N ILE A 54 -8.31 1.26 0.29
CA ILE A 54 -9.12 2.00 1.26
C ILE A 54 -9.57 3.27 0.57
N ILE A 55 -10.89 3.42 0.38
CA ILE A 55 -11.45 4.58 -0.26
C ILE A 55 -11.71 5.63 0.80
N LEU A 56 -11.12 6.82 0.60
CA LEU A 56 -11.27 7.94 1.52
C LEU A 56 -12.34 8.88 0.98
N TYR A 57 -13.34 9.17 1.80
CA TYR A 57 -14.39 10.14 1.47
C TYR A 57 -14.16 11.42 2.24
N ASP A 58 -14.42 12.53 1.59
CA ASP A 58 -14.39 13.84 2.24
C ASP A 58 -15.66 14.10 3.03
#